data_7939e846be9378650a798da2165bc487
#
_entry.id   7939e846be9378650a798da2165bc487
#
_cell.length_a   1.000
_cell.length_b   1.000
_cell.length_c   1.000
_cell.angle_alpha   90.00
_cell.angle_beta   90.00
_cell.angle_gamma   90.00
#
_symmetry.space_group_name_H-M   'P 1'
#
loop_
_entity.id
_entity.type
_entity.pdbx_description
1 polymer ?
#
loop_
_entity_poly.entity_id
_entity_poly.type
_entity_poly.pdbx_seq_one_letter_code
_entity_poly.pdbx_strand_id
1 'polypeptide(L)'
;IDMETRRPGTSADRLIDNMVLESPLAAHPVVGYENHAGRTYLGEGVEGFGRVVSSCGHGNNDDDRVEGARYKNVFGTYSHGSLLPKNPVLCDFILQTALNHRYDGAEPLAPLDDTLELNAHRYMQERLSHNG
;
A
#
# COMPACT_ATOMS: atom_id res chain seq x y z
N ILE A 1 -12.01 14.07 -1.45
CA ILE A 1 -11.35 13.15 -2.38
C ILE A 1 -12.44 12.49 -3.19
N ASP A 2 -12.33 12.53 -4.51
CA ASP A 2 -13.31 11.94 -5.42
C ASP A 2 -13.09 10.43 -5.51
N MET A 3 -13.85 9.67 -4.76
CA MET A 3 -13.85 8.21 -4.80
C MET A 3 -15.16 7.64 -4.27
N GLU A 4 -15.56 6.50 -4.77
CA GLU A 4 -16.78 5.80 -4.37
C GLU A 4 -16.45 4.38 -3.92
N THR A 5 -16.98 3.98 -2.76
CA THR A 5 -16.91 2.60 -2.31
C THR A 5 -18.29 1.96 -2.38
N ARG A 6 -18.42 0.91 -3.16
CA ARG A 6 -19.63 0.10 -3.30
C ARG A 6 -19.46 -1.21 -2.55
N ARG A 7 -20.54 -1.70 -1.96
CA ARG A 7 -20.57 -3.01 -1.34
C ARG A 7 -21.29 -4.00 -2.26
N PRO A 8 -20.61 -5.01 -2.80
CA PRO A 8 -21.31 -6.10 -3.46
C PRO A 8 -22.17 -6.85 -2.43
N GLY A 9 -23.30 -7.40 -2.89
CA GLY A 9 -24.46 -7.74 -2.06
C GLY A 9 -24.31 -8.69 -0.88
N THR A 10 -23.30 -9.54 -0.78
CA THR A 10 -23.17 -10.53 0.30
C THR A 10 -21.84 -10.45 1.04
N SER A 11 -21.81 -10.96 2.27
CA SER A 11 -20.58 -11.05 3.08
C SER A 11 -19.58 -12.10 2.54
N ALA A 12 -20.01 -12.95 1.61
CA ALA A 12 -19.17 -13.98 0.98
C ALA A 12 -18.16 -13.42 -0.02
N ASP A 13 -18.37 -12.20 -0.50
CA ASP A 13 -17.56 -11.60 -1.56
C ASP A 13 -16.43 -10.70 -1.03
N ARG A 14 -15.82 -11.10 0.09
CA ARG A 14 -14.64 -10.39 0.61
C ARG A 14 -13.42 -10.69 -0.23
N LEU A 15 -12.65 -9.64 -0.49
CA LEU A 15 -11.30 -9.76 -1.02
C LEU A 15 -10.34 -9.98 0.15
N ILE A 16 -9.74 -11.17 0.19
CA ILE A 16 -8.82 -11.58 1.25
C ILE A 16 -7.66 -12.27 0.58
N ASP A 17 -6.52 -11.61 0.52
CA ASP A 17 -5.31 -12.20 -0.04
C ASP A 17 -4.05 -11.46 0.42
N ASN A 18 -2.89 -12.07 0.18
CA ASN A 18 -1.62 -11.36 0.25
C ASN A 18 -1.38 -10.61 -1.05
N MET A 19 -0.62 -9.52 -0.99
CA MET A 19 -0.31 -8.74 -2.18
C MET A 19 1.08 -8.12 -2.13
N VAL A 20 1.64 -7.94 -3.31
CA VAL A 20 2.82 -7.12 -3.57
C VAL A 20 2.39 -5.98 -4.48
N LEU A 21 2.73 -4.77 -4.09
CA LEU A 21 2.39 -3.55 -4.81
C LEU A 21 3.63 -2.87 -5.35
N GLU A 22 3.57 -2.38 -6.57
CA GLU A 22 4.42 -1.27 -7.01
C GLU A 22 3.74 0.04 -6.61
N SER A 23 4.50 0.91 -5.95
CA SER A 23 4.01 2.21 -5.51
C SER A 23 5.01 3.31 -5.85
N PRO A 24 4.55 4.46 -6.37
CA PRO A 24 5.44 5.61 -6.61
C PRO A 24 5.97 6.23 -5.30
N LEU A 25 5.47 5.78 -4.16
CA LEU A 25 5.84 6.28 -2.84
C LEU A 25 7.02 5.52 -2.21
N ALA A 26 7.41 4.39 -2.78
CA ALA A 26 8.48 3.56 -2.24
C ALA A 26 9.41 3.07 -3.36
N ALA A 27 10.72 3.08 -3.10
CA ALA A 27 11.72 2.56 -4.04
C ALA A 27 11.69 1.03 -4.19
N HIS A 28 11.06 0.35 -3.26
CA HIS A 28 10.88 -1.11 -3.25
C HIS A 28 9.39 -1.44 -3.29
N PRO A 29 9.01 -2.61 -3.84
CA PRO A 29 7.63 -3.07 -3.79
C PRO A 29 7.11 -3.10 -2.34
N VAL A 30 5.85 -2.77 -2.15
CA VAL A 30 5.19 -2.79 -0.84
C VAL A 30 4.54 -4.16 -0.63
N VAL A 31 4.83 -4.82 0.47
CA VAL A 31 4.21 -6.10 0.83
C VAL A 31 3.11 -5.89 1.87
N GLY A 32 1.99 -6.56 1.68
CA GLY A 32 0.84 -6.46 2.58
C GLY A 32 -0.16 -7.58 2.38
N TYR A 33 -1.30 -7.46 3.04
CA TYR A 33 -2.46 -8.29 2.74
C TYR A 33 -3.73 -7.46 2.84
N GLU A 34 -4.76 -7.87 2.11
CA GLU A 34 -6.06 -7.23 2.08
C GLU A 34 -7.13 -8.09 2.73
N ASN A 35 -8.12 -7.46 3.33
CA ASN A 35 -9.30 -8.12 3.88
C ASN A 35 -10.46 -7.13 3.95
N HIS A 36 -11.13 -6.94 2.83
CA HIS A 36 -12.24 -5.97 2.75
C HIS A 36 -13.40 -6.47 1.88
N ALA A 37 -14.59 -5.92 2.11
CA ALA A 37 -15.78 -6.23 1.33
C ALA A 37 -16.15 -5.12 0.34
N GLY A 38 -15.65 -3.91 0.56
CA GLY A 38 -15.90 -2.77 -0.32
C GLY A 38 -15.16 -2.93 -1.65
N ARG A 39 -15.73 -2.36 -2.70
CA ARG A 39 -15.05 -2.15 -3.99
C ARG A 39 -14.95 -0.66 -4.19
N THR A 40 -13.72 -0.14 -4.19
CA THR A 40 -13.44 1.30 -4.30
C THR A 40 -13.01 1.64 -5.71
N TYR A 41 -13.65 2.64 -6.27
CA TYR A 41 -13.37 3.22 -7.57
C TYR A 41 -12.89 4.64 -7.38
N LEU A 42 -11.76 4.98 -7.98
CA LEU A 42 -11.17 6.30 -7.90
C LEU A 42 -11.78 7.21 -8.97
N GLY A 43 -12.07 8.44 -8.59
CA GLY A 43 -12.58 9.47 -9.46
C GLY A 43 -11.49 10.41 -9.98
N GLU A 44 -11.91 11.57 -10.46
CA GLU A 44 -11.03 12.52 -11.11
C GLU A 44 -9.99 13.10 -10.13
N GLY A 45 -8.74 13.12 -10.57
CA GLY A 45 -7.62 13.69 -9.80
C GLY A 45 -7.19 12.88 -8.59
N VAL A 46 -7.68 11.66 -8.41
CA VAL A 46 -7.25 10.73 -7.38
C VAL A 46 -6.40 9.63 -8.01
N GLU A 47 -5.19 9.47 -7.51
CA GLU A 47 -4.26 8.43 -7.95
C GLU A 47 -4.37 7.20 -7.04
N GLY A 48 -3.96 6.02 -7.53
CA GLY A 48 -3.78 4.85 -6.68
C GLY A 48 -2.60 5.05 -5.71
N PHE A 49 -2.70 4.45 -4.53
CA PHE A 49 -1.56 4.31 -3.63
C PHE A 49 -0.49 3.40 -4.24
N GLY A 50 -0.91 2.39 -4.95
CA GLY A 50 -0.07 1.49 -5.69
C GLY A 50 -0.85 0.62 -6.68
N ARG A 51 -0.14 -0.33 -7.30
CA ARG A 51 -0.69 -1.31 -8.22
C ARG A 51 -0.26 -2.71 -7.80
N VAL A 52 -1.21 -3.62 -7.69
CA VAL A 52 -0.94 -5.04 -7.39
C VAL A 52 -0.19 -5.67 -8.55
N VAL A 53 1.00 -6.20 -8.28
CA VAL A 53 1.88 -6.85 -9.27
C VAL A 53 2.07 -8.35 -9.03
N SER A 54 1.73 -8.85 -7.83
CA SER A 54 1.69 -10.28 -7.54
C SER A 54 0.55 -11.00 -8.29
N SER A 55 0.67 -12.30 -8.45
CA SER A 55 -0.40 -13.16 -9.00
C SER A 55 -1.63 -13.20 -8.09
N CYS A 56 -1.41 -13.10 -6.79
CA CYS A 56 -2.44 -12.94 -5.75
C CYS A 56 -2.69 -11.45 -5.45
N GLY A 57 -3.76 -11.19 -4.70
CA GLY A 57 -4.22 -9.84 -4.40
C GLY A 57 -5.13 -9.26 -5.48
N HIS A 58 -6.07 -8.44 -5.04
CA HIS A 58 -7.17 -7.92 -5.88
C HIS A 58 -7.11 -6.39 -6.01
N GLY A 59 -6.60 -5.71 -4.95
CA GLY A 59 -6.61 -4.26 -4.87
C GLY A 59 -7.98 -3.69 -4.51
N ASN A 60 -8.27 -2.48 -4.96
CA ASN A 60 -9.48 -1.75 -4.56
C ASN A 60 -10.80 -2.45 -4.90
N ASN A 61 -10.86 -3.15 -6.02
CA ASN A 61 -12.14 -3.55 -6.62
C ASN A 61 -12.12 -4.87 -7.40
N ASP A 62 -10.96 -5.51 -7.53
CA ASP A 62 -10.72 -6.73 -8.31
C ASP A 62 -10.79 -6.55 -9.84
N ASP A 63 -11.00 -5.32 -10.33
CA ASP A 63 -11.15 -5.04 -11.75
C ASP A 63 -9.87 -4.49 -12.40
N ASP A 64 -9.25 -3.49 -11.76
CA ASP A 64 -8.19 -2.67 -12.36
C ASP A 64 -6.80 -2.86 -11.75
N ARG A 65 -6.69 -3.66 -10.71
CA ARG A 65 -5.44 -3.92 -9.96
C ARG A 65 -4.87 -2.68 -9.24
N VAL A 66 -5.60 -1.58 -9.19
CA VAL A 66 -5.23 -0.42 -8.40
C VAL A 66 -5.49 -0.71 -6.93
N GLU A 67 -4.56 -0.34 -6.07
CA GLU A 67 -4.71 -0.46 -4.62
C GLU A 67 -4.62 0.90 -3.97
N GLY A 68 -5.52 1.14 -3.01
CA GLY A 68 -5.56 2.35 -2.23
C GLY A 68 -5.91 3.61 -3.01
N ALA A 69 -5.66 4.74 -2.41
CA ALA A 69 -5.88 6.06 -2.97
C ALA A 69 -4.81 7.04 -2.50
N ARG A 70 -4.43 7.95 -3.37
CA ARG A 70 -3.57 9.07 -3.06
C ARG A 70 -4.18 10.37 -3.59
N TYR A 71 -4.26 11.37 -2.73
CA TYR A 71 -4.60 12.73 -3.10
C TYR A 71 -3.71 13.70 -2.32
N LYS A 72 -2.77 14.33 -3.00
CA LYS A 72 -1.72 15.15 -2.35
C LYS A 72 -0.96 14.32 -1.30
N ASN A 73 -1.00 14.73 -0.02
CA ASN A 73 -0.38 14.04 1.11
C ASN A 73 -1.39 13.19 1.92
N VAL A 74 -2.54 12.88 1.35
CA VAL A 74 -3.51 11.95 1.94
C VAL A 74 -3.34 10.60 1.28
N PHE A 75 -3.12 9.56 2.07
CA PHE A 75 -2.93 8.20 1.62
C PHE A 75 -3.99 7.30 2.26
N GLY A 76 -4.65 6.49 1.47
CA GLY A 76 -5.56 5.43 1.90
C GLY A 76 -5.12 4.11 1.32
N THR A 77 -5.26 3.02 2.06
CA THR A 77 -4.90 1.69 1.60
C THR A 77 -5.74 0.63 2.28
N TYR A 78 -6.03 -0.46 1.58
CA TYR A 78 -6.60 -1.67 2.15
C TYR A 78 -5.54 -2.63 2.69
N SER A 79 -4.26 -2.30 2.55
CA SER A 79 -3.17 -3.08 3.13
C SER A 79 -3.23 -3.11 4.65
N HIS A 80 -3.43 -4.30 5.20
CA HIS A 80 -3.48 -4.57 6.62
C HIS A 80 -2.16 -5.13 7.17
N GLY A 81 -2.14 -5.32 8.49
CA GLY A 81 -1.19 -6.16 9.17
C GLY A 81 0.21 -5.61 9.26
N SER A 82 0.37 -4.55 10.05
CA SER A 82 1.67 -3.91 10.29
C SER A 82 2.33 -3.46 9.00
N LEU A 83 1.59 -2.68 8.18
CA LEU A 83 2.05 -2.20 6.88
C LEU A 83 3.42 -1.51 6.98
N LEU A 84 3.57 -0.57 7.88
CA LEU A 84 4.79 0.25 7.99
C LEU A 84 6.01 -0.55 8.46
N PRO A 85 5.95 -1.37 9.53
CA PRO A 85 7.08 -2.22 9.91
C PRO A 85 7.51 -3.23 8.85
N LYS A 86 6.62 -3.66 7.97
CA LYS A 86 6.99 -4.54 6.85
C LYS A 86 7.57 -3.79 5.66
N ASN A 87 7.44 -2.48 5.64
CA ASN A 87 7.84 -1.63 4.53
C ASN A 87 8.56 -0.37 5.06
N PRO A 88 9.76 -0.49 5.64
CA PRO A 88 10.45 0.63 6.29
C PRO A 88 10.68 1.81 5.34
N VAL A 89 11.01 1.55 4.07
CA VAL A 89 11.18 2.61 3.05
C VAL A 89 9.89 3.42 2.84
N LEU A 90 8.72 2.78 2.87
CA LEU A 90 7.43 3.46 2.81
C LEU A 90 7.17 4.26 4.09
N CYS A 91 7.54 3.71 5.24
CA CYS A 91 7.44 4.39 6.53
C CYS A 91 8.24 5.70 6.52
N ASP A 92 9.49 5.63 6.11
CA ASP A 92 10.39 6.79 6.01
C ASP A 92 9.85 7.84 5.05
N PHE A 93 9.33 7.44 3.90
CA PHE A 93 8.69 8.35 2.97
C PHE A 93 7.53 9.12 3.61
N ILE A 94 6.65 8.43 4.34
CA ILE A 94 5.50 9.06 5.00
C ILE A 94 5.96 10.00 6.10
N LEU A 95 6.91 9.58 6.92
CA LEU A 95 7.45 10.41 8.00
C LEU A 95 8.16 11.65 7.46
N GLN A 96 9.03 11.48 6.46
CA GLN A 96 9.74 12.61 5.85
C GLN A 96 8.77 13.59 5.19
N THR A 97 7.72 13.07 4.52
CA THR A 97 6.67 13.91 3.93
C THR A 97 5.95 14.73 4.99
N ALA A 98 5.62 14.12 6.13
CA ALA A 98 4.98 14.81 7.24
C ALA A 98 5.88 15.89 7.86
N LEU A 99 7.17 15.60 8.04
CA LEU A 99 8.15 16.56 8.55
C LEU A 99 8.31 17.74 7.60
N ASN A 100 8.47 17.48 6.30
CA ASN A 100 8.61 18.52 5.28
C ASN A 100 7.35 19.40 5.18
N HIS A 101 6.17 18.80 5.42
CA HIS A 101 4.92 19.57 5.44
C HIS A 101 4.78 20.46 6.70
N ARG A 102 5.32 20.01 7.81
CA ARG A 102 5.19 20.69 9.10
C ARG A 102 6.27 21.72 9.36
N TYR A 103 7.49 21.49 8.86
CA TYR A 103 8.66 22.31 9.15
C TYR A 103 9.37 22.72 7.87
N ASP A 104 9.64 24.00 7.72
CA ASP A 104 10.50 24.51 6.64
C ASP A 104 11.93 24.02 6.88
N GLY A 105 12.54 23.40 5.85
CA GLY A 105 13.91 22.90 5.93
C GLY A 105 14.09 21.72 6.87
N ALA A 106 13.13 20.83 6.97
CA ALA A 106 13.27 19.60 7.74
C ALA A 106 14.48 18.79 7.27
N GLU A 107 15.32 18.40 8.23
CA GLU A 107 16.46 17.52 7.95
C GLU A 107 15.98 16.12 7.51
N PRO A 108 16.76 15.42 6.67
CA PRO A 108 16.48 14.02 6.36
C PRO A 108 16.43 13.16 7.62
N LEU A 109 15.55 12.14 7.60
CA LEU A 109 15.50 11.15 8.68
C LEU A 109 16.88 10.51 8.89
N ALA A 110 17.29 10.37 10.13
CA ALA A 110 18.50 9.62 10.45
C ALA A 110 18.29 8.14 10.09
N PRO A 111 19.28 7.49 9.45
CA PRO A 111 19.15 6.08 9.10
C PRO A 111 19.04 5.21 10.37
N LEU A 112 18.17 4.21 10.32
CA LEU A 112 18.02 3.19 11.34
C LEU A 112 18.57 1.85 10.82
N ASP A 113 18.79 0.91 11.73
CA ASP A 113 19.11 -0.47 11.36
C ASP A 113 17.82 -1.25 11.10
N ASP A 114 17.36 -1.22 9.86
CA ASP A 114 16.15 -1.93 9.41
C ASP A 114 16.46 -3.37 8.91
N THR A 115 17.56 -3.96 9.35
CA THR A 115 17.99 -5.30 8.85
C THR A 115 16.91 -6.36 9.05
N LEU A 116 16.23 -6.37 10.19
CA LEU A 116 15.18 -7.35 10.50
C LEU A 116 13.94 -7.12 9.63
N GLU A 117 13.53 -5.88 9.51
CA GLU A 117 12.36 -5.45 8.71
C GLU A 117 12.58 -5.77 7.23
N LEU A 118 13.74 -5.42 6.69
CA LEU A 118 14.09 -5.69 5.29
C LEU A 118 14.25 -7.19 5.01
N ASN A 119 14.72 -7.98 5.94
CA ASN A 119 14.76 -9.44 5.80
C ASN A 119 13.35 -10.04 5.78
N ALA A 120 12.47 -9.60 6.67
CA ALA A 120 11.06 -10.03 6.69
C ALA A 120 10.32 -9.60 5.41
N HIS A 121 10.55 -8.37 4.96
CA HIS A 121 10.04 -7.84 3.70
C HIS A 121 10.44 -8.71 2.50
N ARG A 122 11.73 -8.96 2.36
CA ARG A 122 12.29 -9.78 1.26
C ARG A 122 11.72 -11.19 1.26
N TYR A 123 11.64 -11.82 2.43
CA TYR A 123 11.06 -13.15 2.57
C TYR A 123 9.61 -13.19 2.06
N MET A 124 8.80 -12.21 2.41
CA MET A 124 7.41 -12.13 1.92
C MET A 124 7.34 -11.89 0.42
N GLN A 125 8.15 -10.99 -0.10
CA GLN A 125 8.22 -10.69 -1.53
C GLN A 125 8.59 -11.94 -2.34
N GLU A 126 9.61 -12.66 -1.95
CA GLU A 126 10.06 -13.91 -2.60
C GLU A 126 8.97 -14.98 -2.56
N ARG A 127 8.35 -15.18 -1.39
CA ARG A 127 7.27 -16.15 -1.22
C ARG A 127 6.07 -15.86 -2.14
N LEU A 128 5.71 -14.60 -2.33
CA LEU A 128 4.56 -14.20 -3.15
C LEU A 128 4.89 -14.16 -4.65
N SER A 129 6.17 -14.05 -5.00
CA SER A 129 6.62 -14.12 -6.40
C SER A 129 6.72 -15.56 -6.94
N HIS A 130 6.91 -16.56 -6.06
CA HIS A 130 7.07 -17.97 -6.46
C HIS A 130 5.77 -18.77 -6.45
N ASN A 131 4.68 -18.21 -5.94
CA ASN A 131 3.35 -18.86 -5.91
C ASN A 131 2.45 -18.47 -7.08
N GLY A 132 3.05 -18.00 -8.18
CA GLY A 132 2.37 -17.66 -9.43
C GLY A 132 2.64 -18.67 -10.54
#